data_61a7781c5f85584d88ffca1750993886
#
_entry.id   61a7781c5f85584d88ffca1750993886
#
_cell.length_a   1.000
_cell.length_b   1.000
_cell.length_c   1.000
_cell.angle_alpha   90.00
_cell.angle_beta   90.00
_cell.angle_gamma   90.00
#
_symmetry.space_group_name_H-M   'P 1'
#
loop_
_entity.id
_entity.type
_entity.pdbx_description
1 polymer ?
#
loop_
_entity_poly.entity_id
_entity_poly.type
_entity_poly.pdbx_seq_one_letter_code
_entity_poly.pdbx_strand_id
1 'polypeptide(L)'
;IAAWMLDDAMHSNGDSGNTEDIKLWGMWNILGEELFNDPSQEEIRPWYYTWSLMCRYFPAGSTILHTEMDAEEGLFVAAAVKDGRHVIAAVNVTDADRELSLRLPAPLEGASLYRYQEENRPTDDEGLPLPLESGLSIATSYKTSLPARSFLLITNMN
;
A
#
# COMPACT_ATOMS: atom_id res chain seq x y z
N ILE A 1 -2.51 3.35 12.06
CA ILE A 1 -2.98 2.16 11.33
C ILE A 1 -2.42 0.94 12.07
N ALA A 2 -3.22 -0.09 12.28
CA ALA A 2 -2.79 -1.35 12.87
C ALA A 2 -3.36 -2.52 12.08
N ALA A 3 -2.50 -3.48 11.71
CA ALA A 3 -2.96 -4.79 11.26
C ALA A 3 -3.27 -5.63 12.50
N TRP A 4 -4.37 -6.38 12.45
CA TRP A 4 -4.72 -7.22 13.58
C TRP A 4 -3.75 -8.37 13.74
N MET A 5 -3.35 -8.96 12.62
CA MET A 5 -2.46 -10.12 12.59
C MET A 5 -1.58 -10.10 11.34
N LEU A 6 -0.36 -10.59 11.46
CA LEU A 6 0.51 -10.82 10.31
C LEU A 6 0.17 -12.15 9.63
N ASP A 7 -0.05 -13.19 10.42
CA ASP A 7 -0.41 -14.51 9.97
C ASP A 7 -1.86 -14.82 10.38
N ASP A 8 -2.59 -15.59 9.57
CA ASP A 8 -3.90 -16.08 9.97
C ASP A 8 -3.73 -17.07 11.12
N ALA A 9 -4.26 -16.72 12.27
CA ALA A 9 -4.24 -17.64 13.41
C ALA A 9 -5.02 -18.90 13.07
N MET A 10 -4.54 -20.01 13.60
CA MET A 10 -5.32 -21.25 13.65
C MET A 10 -6.66 -20.97 14.33
N HIS A 11 -7.72 -21.01 13.56
CA HIS A 11 -9.06 -20.94 14.13
C HIS A 11 -9.42 -22.30 14.74
N SER A 12 -9.56 -22.32 16.05
CA SER A 12 -10.21 -23.46 16.67
C SER A 12 -11.67 -23.50 16.24
N ASN A 13 -12.27 -24.69 16.23
CA ASN A 13 -13.70 -24.85 15.97
C ASN A 13 -14.59 -23.97 16.88
N GLY A 14 -14.04 -23.44 17.98
CA GLY A 14 -14.73 -22.52 18.88
C GLY A 14 -14.77 -21.07 18.42
N ASP A 15 -13.92 -20.67 17.49
CA ASP A 15 -13.77 -19.25 17.10
C ASP A 15 -14.71 -18.86 15.94
N SER A 16 -14.93 -19.75 14.98
CA SER A 16 -15.83 -19.49 13.85
C SER A 16 -17.03 -20.44 13.76
N GLY A 17 -16.99 -21.54 14.48
CA GLY A 17 -18.00 -22.60 14.39
C GLY A 17 -17.98 -23.37 13.07
N ASN A 18 -17.15 -22.98 12.11
CA ASN A 18 -17.04 -23.61 10.80
C ASN A 18 -15.56 -23.57 10.33
N THR A 19 -14.99 -24.74 10.12
CA THR A 19 -13.63 -24.89 9.59
C THR A 19 -13.52 -24.60 8.10
N GLU A 20 -14.65 -24.45 7.40
CA GLU A 20 -14.69 -24.11 5.98
C GLU A 20 -14.66 -22.59 5.74
N ASP A 21 -14.96 -21.80 6.77
CA ASP A 21 -14.93 -20.33 6.68
C ASP A 21 -13.58 -19.79 7.19
N ILE A 22 -12.59 -19.78 6.32
CA ILE A 22 -11.30 -19.14 6.60
C ILE A 22 -11.52 -17.64 6.73
N LYS A 23 -11.24 -17.10 7.91
CA LYS A 23 -11.18 -15.65 8.09
C LYS A 23 -9.82 -15.16 7.65
N LEU A 24 -9.77 -14.50 6.51
CA LEU A 24 -8.57 -13.92 5.93
C LEU A 24 -8.19 -12.62 6.68
N TRP A 25 -7.61 -12.75 7.87
CA TRP A 25 -7.22 -11.62 8.72
C TRP A 25 -5.74 -11.26 8.60
N GLY A 26 -4.91 -12.24 8.28
CA GLY A 26 -3.48 -12.11 8.16
C GLY A 26 -3.02 -11.73 6.75
N MET A 27 -1.74 -11.49 6.63
CA MET A 27 -1.06 -11.21 5.36
C MET A 27 -0.69 -12.47 4.60
N TRP A 28 -0.74 -13.61 5.26
CA TRP A 28 -0.56 -14.99 4.76
C TRP A 28 -1.14 -15.99 5.76
N ASN A 29 -1.14 -17.26 5.39
CA ASN A 29 -1.46 -18.37 6.29
C ASN A 29 -0.33 -19.40 6.23
N ILE A 30 0.49 -19.46 7.27
CA ILE A 30 1.67 -20.34 7.31
C ILE A 30 1.35 -21.84 7.33
N LEU A 31 0.11 -22.21 7.55
CA LEU A 31 -0.37 -23.59 7.59
C LEU A 31 -1.39 -23.87 6.49
N GLY A 32 -1.27 -23.18 5.37
CA GLY A 32 -2.21 -23.31 4.26
C GLY A 32 -2.25 -24.72 3.69
N GLU A 33 -1.10 -25.33 3.46
CA GLU A 33 -1.00 -26.70 2.95
C GLU A 33 -1.49 -27.72 4.01
N GLU A 34 -1.03 -27.62 5.25
CA GLU A 34 -1.33 -28.60 6.28
C GLU A 34 -2.79 -28.61 6.72
N LEU A 35 -3.42 -27.45 6.84
CA LEU A 35 -4.79 -27.32 7.36
C LEU A 35 -5.85 -27.35 6.27
N PHE A 36 -5.52 -26.80 5.09
CA PHE A 36 -6.50 -26.60 4.02
C PHE A 36 -6.16 -27.35 2.74
N ASN A 37 -5.02 -28.03 2.69
CA ASN A 37 -4.46 -28.65 1.48
C ASN A 37 -4.39 -27.64 0.31
N ASP A 38 -4.06 -26.40 0.66
CA ASP A 38 -3.98 -25.27 -0.28
C ASP A 38 -2.71 -24.43 0.00
N PRO A 39 -1.58 -24.77 -0.64
CA PRO A 39 -0.32 -24.06 -0.47
C PRO A 39 -0.39 -22.60 -0.95
N SER A 40 -1.39 -22.22 -1.77
CA SER A 40 -1.54 -20.84 -2.22
C SER A 40 -1.90 -19.88 -1.07
N GLN A 41 -2.44 -20.39 0.03
CA GLN A 41 -2.72 -19.61 1.22
C GLN A 41 -1.43 -19.12 1.93
N GLU A 42 -0.31 -19.78 1.69
CA GLU A 42 1.00 -19.42 2.25
C GLU A 42 1.66 -18.26 1.49
N GLU A 43 1.14 -17.93 0.31
CA GLU A 43 1.61 -16.78 -0.44
C GLU A 43 1.24 -15.46 0.26
N ILE A 44 2.15 -14.49 0.15
CA ILE A 44 1.93 -13.16 0.67
C ILE A 44 0.79 -12.49 -0.10
N ARG A 45 -0.25 -12.10 0.61
CA ARG A 45 -1.44 -11.45 0.03
C ARG A 45 -1.14 -10.05 -0.49
N PRO A 46 -1.83 -9.61 -1.56
CA PRO A 46 -1.58 -8.32 -2.22
C PRO A 46 -1.54 -7.11 -1.28
N TRP A 47 -2.39 -7.06 -0.26
CA TRP A 47 -2.46 -5.92 0.65
C TRP A 47 -1.25 -5.77 1.58
N TYR A 48 -0.43 -6.81 1.76
CA TYR A 48 0.84 -6.71 2.47
C TYR A 48 1.75 -5.64 1.86
N TYR A 49 1.82 -5.56 0.53
CA TYR A 49 2.75 -4.65 -0.16
C TYR A 49 2.40 -3.19 0.08
N THR A 50 1.13 -2.84 -0.04
CA THR A 50 0.67 -1.46 0.25
C THR A 50 0.81 -1.14 1.74
N TRP A 51 0.53 -2.09 2.60
CA TRP A 51 0.70 -1.96 4.04
C TRP A 51 2.15 -1.74 4.43
N SER A 52 3.09 -2.53 3.89
CA SER A 52 4.52 -2.41 4.17
C SER A 52 5.06 -1.04 3.75
N LEU A 53 4.63 -0.52 2.60
CA LEU A 53 4.96 0.83 2.16
C LEU A 53 4.41 1.91 3.10
N MET A 54 3.17 1.77 3.55
CA MET A 54 2.58 2.70 4.52
C MET A 54 3.33 2.67 5.86
N CYS A 55 3.68 1.49 6.37
CA CYS A 55 4.45 1.36 7.60
C CYS A 55 5.86 1.96 7.47
N ARG A 56 6.50 1.77 6.32
CA ARG A 56 7.86 2.27 6.07
C ARG A 56 7.91 3.78 5.93
N TYR A 57 6.98 4.37 5.18
CA TYR A 57 7.06 5.77 4.76
C TYR A 57 6.11 6.72 5.50
N PHE A 58 5.27 6.21 6.42
CA PHE A 58 4.55 7.00 7.41
C PHE A 58 5.04 6.66 8.83
N PRO A 59 6.32 6.89 9.13
CA PRO A 59 6.90 6.48 10.41
C PRO A 59 6.34 7.29 11.58
N ALA A 60 6.46 6.76 12.78
CA ALA A 60 6.07 7.45 14.00
C ALA A 60 6.72 8.84 14.11
N GLY A 61 5.96 9.83 14.52
CA GLY A 61 6.38 11.23 14.61
C GLY A 61 6.28 12.00 13.29
N SER A 62 5.71 11.41 12.23
CA SER A 62 5.33 12.17 11.03
C SER A 62 4.18 13.13 11.32
N THR A 63 4.23 14.31 10.73
CA THR A 63 3.09 15.23 10.69
C THR A 63 2.23 14.91 9.48
N ILE A 64 0.99 14.52 9.71
CA ILE A 64 0.02 14.31 8.64
C ILE A 64 -0.42 15.67 8.09
N LEU A 65 -0.36 15.80 6.78
CA LEU A 65 -0.74 17.02 6.08
C LEU A 65 -2.22 16.98 5.70
N HIS A 66 -2.86 18.14 5.78
CA HIS A 66 -4.19 18.30 5.20
C HIS A 66 -4.06 18.29 3.67
N THR A 67 -4.84 17.44 3.01
CA THR A 67 -4.92 17.36 1.55
C THR A 67 -6.24 17.93 1.09
N GLU A 68 -6.20 18.93 0.21
CA GLU A 68 -7.37 19.44 -0.49
C GLU A 68 -7.55 18.65 -1.78
N MET A 69 -8.73 18.11 -1.99
CA MET A 69 -9.08 17.34 -3.18
C MET A 69 -10.41 17.83 -3.72
N ASP A 70 -10.51 17.91 -5.06
CA ASP A 70 -11.82 17.89 -5.68
C ASP A 70 -12.49 16.57 -5.35
N ALA A 71 -13.77 16.62 -4.97
CA ALA A 71 -14.49 15.42 -4.53
C ALA A 71 -14.65 14.43 -5.69
N GLU A 72 -13.76 13.46 -5.75
CA GLU A 72 -13.86 12.30 -6.65
C GLU A 72 -14.16 11.04 -5.85
N GLU A 73 -15.29 10.41 -6.17
CA GLU A 73 -15.67 9.17 -5.52
C GLU A 73 -14.65 8.07 -5.80
N GLY A 74 -14.23 7.36 -4.74
CA GLY A 74 -13.30 6.24 -4.83
C GLY A 74 -11.83 6.61 -5.00
N LEU A 75 -11.47 7.89 -4.90
CA LEU A 75 -10.09 8.34 -4.85
C LEU A 75 -9.76 8.84 -3.43
N PHE A 76 -8.67 8.33 -2.85
CA PHE A 76 -8.21 8.72 -1.51
C PHE A 76 -6.75 9.13 -1.57
N VAL A 77 -6.41 10.22 -0.88
CA VAL A 77 -5.03 10.71 -0.78
C VAL A 77 -4.68 10.98 0.68
N ALA A 78 -3.48 10.58 1.07
CA ALA A 78 -2.88 10.94 2.34
C ALA A 78 -1.46 11.46 2.11
N ALA A 79 -1.06 12.45 2.88
CA ALA A 79 0.30 12.98 2.81
C ALA A 79 0.87 13.22 4.21
N ALA A 80 2.18 13.06 4.34
CA ALA A 80 2.87 13.36 5.59
C ALA A 80 4.26 13.95 5.31
N VAL A 81 4.78 14.61 6.35
CA VAL A 81 6.15 15.14 6.37
C VAL A 81 6.86 14.73 7.66
N LYS A 82 8.12 14.35 7.53
CA LYS A 82 9.02 14.12 8.64
C LYS A 82 10.43 14.59 8.27
N ASP A 83 11.03 15.40 9.12
CA ASP A 83 12.40 15.93 8.94
C ASP A 83 12.63 16.59 7.56
N GLY A 84 11.60 17.32 7.08
CA GLY A 84 11.61 17.98 5.77
C GLY A 84 11.44 17.06 4.56
N ARG A 85 11.23 15.76 4.77
CA ARG A 85 10.96 14.76 3.73
C ARG A 85 9.47 14.45 3.68
N HIS A 86 8.98 14.13 2.51
CA HIS A 86 7.55 13.99 2.25
C HIS A 86 7.22 12.58 1.77
N VAL A 87 6.01 12.17 2.09
CA VAL A 87 5.34 11.02 1.50
C VAL A 87 3.93 11.39 1.09
N ILE A 88 3.51 10.90 -0.07
CA ILE A 88 2.17 11.06 -0.60
C ILE A 88 1.71 9.67 -1.03
N ALA A 89 0.59 9.23 -0.50
CA ALA A 89 -0.06 7.98 -0.89
C ALA A 89 -1.41 8.29 -1.53
N ALA A 90 -1.72 7.64 -2.64
CA ALA A 90 -3.02 7.75 -3.31
C ALA A 90 -3.57 6.36 -3.62
N VAL A 91 -4.88 6.20 -3.48
CA VAL A 91 -5.59 4.94 -3.74
C VAL A 91 -6.76 5.22 -4.68
N ASN A 92 -6.85 4.44 -5.74
CA ASN A 92 -8.00 4.39 -6.61
C ASN A 92 -8.73 3.05 -6.39
N VAL A 93 -9.90 3.09 -5.76
CA VAL A 93 -10.72 1.88 -5.52
C VAL A 93 -11.77 1.66 -6.60
N THR A 94 -11.78 2.46 -7.66
CA THR A 94 -12.73 2.34 -8.77
C THR A 94 -12.23 1.36 -9.84
N ASP A 95 -13.14 0.95 -10.71
CA ASP A 95 -12.85 0.09 -11.87
C ASP A 95 -12.36 0.87 -13.11
N ALA A 96 -12.07 2.15 -12.97
CA ALA A 96 -11.60 3.01 -14.05
C ALA A 96 -10.26 3.66 -13.70
N ASP A 97 -9.42 3.81 -14.71
CA ASP A 97 -8.19 4.60 -14.59
C ASP A 97 -8.52 6.07 -14.30
N ARG A 98 -7.70 6.69 -13.46
CA ARG A 98 -7.81 8.11 -13.11
C ARG A 98 -6.51 8.85 -13.43
N GLU A 99 -6.60 10.13 -13.72
CA GLU A 99 -5.44 11.02 -13.71
C GLU A 99 -5.33 11.68 -12.34
N LEU A 100 -4.19 11.49 -11.68
CA LEU A 100 -3.86 12.17 -10.43
C LEU A 100 -3.04 13.41 -10.75
N SER A 101 -3.56 14.58 -10.41
CA SER A 101 -2.86 15.87 -10.52
C SER A 101 -2.50 16.37 -9.12
N LEU A 102 -1.22 16.37 -8.80
CA LEU A 102 -0.70 16.84 -7.53
C LEU A 102 -0.22 18.27 -7.61
N ARG A 103 -0.56 19.09 -6.62
CA ARG A 103 0.05 20.40 -6.38
C ARG A 103 0.80 20.35 -5.06
N LEU A 104 2.10 20.58 -5.12
CA LEU A 104 2.99 20.49 -3.97
C LEU A 104 3.43 21.90 -3.54
N PRO A 105 3.63 22.15 -2.25
CA PRO A 105 4.13 23.44 -1.76
C PRO A 105 5.58 23.73 -2.18
N ALA A 106 6.36 22.69 -2.46
CA ALA A 106 7.73 22.76 -2.95
C ALA A 106 8.07 21.55 -3.81
N PRO A 107 9.07 21.62 -4.69
CA PRO A 107 9.56 20.46 -5.45
C PRO A 107 10.07 19.36 -4.51
N LEU A 108 9.94 18.10 -4.96
CA LEU A 108 10.54 16.94 -4.29
C LEU A 108 11.72 16.45 -5.11
N GLU A 109 12.89 16.47 -4.51
CA GLU A 109 14.12 15.97 -5.14
C GLU A 109 14.46 14.57 -4.61
N GLY A 110 14.99 13.71 -5.50
CA GLY A 110 15.40 12.35 -5.16
C GLY A 110 14.24 11.44 -4.78
N ALA A 111 13.05 11.71 -5.29
CA ALA A 111 11.87 10.94 -4.95
C ALA A 111 11.86 9.55 -5.60
N SER A 112 11.21 8.60 -4.91
CA SER A 112 10.87 7.28 -5.44
C SER A 112 9.36 7.20 -5.61
N LEU A 113 8.94 6.52 -6.68
CA LEU A 113 7.55 6.26 -7.01
C LEU A 113 7.29 4.76 -6.96
N TYR A 114 6.35 4.35 -6.13
CA TYR A 114 5.84 2.98 -6.03
C TYR A 114 4.43 2.94 -6.59
N ARG A 115 4.14 1.90 -7.38
CA ARG A 115 2.78 1.66 -7.89
C ARG A 115 2.44 0.18 -7.75
N TYR A 116 1.29 -0.08 -7.18
CA TYR A 116 0.84 -1.44 -6.92
C TYR A 116 -0.57 -1.65 -7.42
N GLN A 117 -0.74 -2.78 -8.10
CA GLN A 117 -2.01 -3.36 -8.50
C GLN A 117 -2.00 -4.83 -8.09
N GLU A 118 -3.15 -5.47 -8.05
CA GLU A 118 -3.27 -6.87 -7.61
C GLU A 118 -2.35 -7.80 -8.40
N GLU A 119 -2.23 -7.60 -9.70
CA GLU A 119 -1.42 -8.44 -10.59
C GLU A 119 -0.03 -7.85 -10.92
N ASN A 120 0.29 -6.66 -10.42
CA ASN A 120 1.56 -5.99 -10.67
C ASN A 120 2.14 -5.42 -9.37
N ARG A 121 2.98 -6.24 -8.74
CA ARG A 121 3.59 -6.00 -7.43
C ARG A 121 5.10 -6.18 -7.52
N PRO A 122 5.84 -5.20 -8.08
CA PRO A 122 7.29 -5.30 -8.18
C PRO A 122 7.93 -5.48 -6.79
N THR A 123 8.69 -6.55 -6.62
CA THR A 123 9.41 -6.88 -5.39
C THR A 123 10.83 -7.32 -5.69
N ASP A 124 11.70 -7.17 -4.69
CA ASP A 124 13.03 -7.79 -4.72
C ASP A 124 12.95 -9.29 -4.39
N ASP A 125 14.13 -9.93 -4.32
CA ASP A 125 14.25 -11.37 -4.03
C ASP A 125 13.81 -11.72 -2.60
N GLU A 126 13.70 -10.73 -1.71
CA GLU A 126 13.22 -10.87 -0.32
C GLU A 126 11.71 -10.59 -0.21
N GLY A 127 11.06 -10.26 -1.32
CA GLY A 127 9.63 -9.93 -1.36
C GLY A 127 9.29 -8.51 -0.88
N LEU A 128 10.28 -7.62 -0.73
CA LEU A 128 10.06 -6.24 -0.36
C LEU A 128 9.68 -5.38 -1.58
N PRO A 129 8.77 -4.41 -1.42
CA PRO A 129 8.35 -3.55 -2.50
C PRO A 129 9.51 -2.78 -3.15
N LEU A 130 9.60 -2.88 -4.46
CA LEU A 130 10.53 -2.08 -5.28
C LEU A 130 9.84 -0.84 -5.84
N PRO A 131 10.55 0.31 -5.93
CA PRO A 131 10.02 1.47 -6.63
C PRO A 131 9.96 1.20 -8.14
N LEU A 132 8.92 1.71 -8.78
CA LEU A 132 8.82 1.73 -10.24
C LEU A 132 9.84 2.71 -10.84
N GLU A 133 10.05 3.82 -10.17
CA GLU A 133 11.02 4.85 -10.55
C GLU A 133 11.70 5.41 -9.30
N SER A 134 12.97 5.80 -9.43
CA SER A 134 13.77 6.37 -8.34
C SER A 134 14.59 7.55 -8.81
N GLY A 135 15.00 8.43 -7.88
CA GLY A 135 15.80 9.62 -8.18
C GLY A 135 15.02 10.69 -8.94
N LEU A 136 13.71 10.70 -8.83
CA LEU A 136 12.84 11.65 -9.52
C LEU A 136 12.96 13.05 -8.93
N SER A 137 12.97 14.04 -9.82
CA SER A 137 12.72 15.44 -9.49
C SER A 137 11.27 15.79 -9.86
N ILE A 138 10.44 15.94 -8.84
CA ILE A 138 9.02 16.21 -8.99
C ILE A 138 8.79 17.70 -8.75
N ALA A 139 8.32 18.40 -9.78
CA ALA A 139 7.99 19.82 -9.70
C ALA A 139 6.76 20.08 -8.79
N THR A 140 6.50 21.33 -8.48
CA THR A 140 5.32 21.74 -7.70
C THR A 140 3.97 21.37 -8.32
N SER A 141 3.96 21.00 -9.61
CA SER A 141 2.82 20.40 -10.29
C SER A 141 3.26 19.10 -10.94
N TYR A 142 2.61 18.00 -10.60
CA TYR A 142 2.92 16.66 -11.09
C TYR A 142 1.65 15.95 -11.50
N LYS A 143 1.69 15.31 -12.67
CA LYS A 143 0.58 14.49 -13.17
C LYS A 143 1.04 13.07 -13.38
N THR A 144 0.21 12.12 -12.98
CA THR A 144 0.46 10.71 -13.19
C THR A 144 -0.85 9.96 -13.34
N SER A 145 -0.80 8.83 -14.05
CA SER A 145 -1.92 7.90 -14.09
C SER A 145 -2.02 7.12 -12.78
N LEU A 146 -3.23 6.94 -12.31
CA LEU A 146 -3.59 6.07 -11.20
C LEU A 146 -4.56 5.02 -11.73
N PRO A 147 -4.06 3.84 -12.16
CA PRO A 147 -4.89 2.80 -12.75
C PRO A 147 -6.05 2.37 -11.85
N ALA A 148 -7.04 1.70 -12.44
CA ALA A 148 -8.12 1.08 -11.71
C ALA A 148 -7.58 0.18 -10.58
N ARG A 149 -8.21 0.20 -9.42
CA ARG A 149 -7.87 -0.64 -8.25
C ARG A 149 -6.37 -0.63 -7.93
N SER A 150 -5.76 0.56 -7.90
CA SER A 150 -4.33 0.72 -7.68
C SER A 150 -3.99 1.58 -6.47
N PHE A 151 -2.78 1.40 -6.00
CA PHE A 151 -2.12 2.22 -4.98
C PHE A 151 -0.88 2.87 -5.59
N LEU A 152 -0.66 4.13 -5.27
CA LEU A 152 0.52 4.90 -5.61
C LEU A 152 1.13 5.47 -4.33
N LEU A 153 2.45 5.42 -4.22
CA LEU A 153 3.18 6.13 -3.18
C LEU A 153 4.37 6.86 -3.80
N ILE A 154 4.48 8.13 -3.48
CA ILE A 154 5.61 8.98 -3.88
C ILE A 154 6.29 9.46 -2.60
N THR A 155 7.60 9.31 -2.50
CA THR A 155 8.33 9.72 -1.31
C THR A 155 9.78 10.06 -1.62
N ASN A 156 10.34 11.03 -0.90
CA ASN A 156 11.78 11.27 -0.81
C ASN A 156 12.34 10.90 0.58
N MET A 157 11.60 10.09 1.35
CA MET A 157 12.09 9.43 2.56
C MET A 157 12.96 8.24 2.18
N ASN A 158 14.05 8.01 2.92
CA ASN A 158 14.95 6.86 2.76
C ASN A 158 14.64 5.83 3.83
#